data_385a7d60301fc2bcf5dd8e4b9c2d1ebc
#
_entry.id   385a7d60301fc2bcf5dd8e4b9c2d1ebc
#
_cell.length_a   1.000
_cell.length_b   1.000
_cell.length_c   1.000
_cell.angle_alpha   90.00
_cell.angle_beta   90.00
_cell.angle_gamma   90.00
#
_symmetry.space_group_name_H-M   'P 1'
#
loop_
_entity.id
_entity.type
_entity.pdbx_description
1 polymer ?
#
loop_
_entity_poly.entity_id
_entity_poly.type
_entity_poly.pdbx_seq_one_letter_code
_entity_poly.pdbx_strand_id
1 'polypeptide(L)'
;GNLKFDATPNAAQLATARVWRASPYARPVALLASSREGEEAMWLAQRRPGPLWLLVPRHPQRFDEVAALLAGAGLNVSRRSQWPESGPSAAEWVADVWLGDSLGEMALYYGLADVALLGGSFAPLGGQNLIEAAACGCPVVMGPHTFNFSEAAERAEAGGAAVRVADMGEACGLAAELLKDGVRLAA
;
A
#
# COMPACT_ATOMS: atom_id res chain seq x y z
N GLY A 1 13.97 -21.54 9.37
CA GLY A 1 13.50 -20.59 9.02
C GLY A 1 13.03 -19.32 9.70
N ASN A 2 13.68 -18.86 10.79
CA ASN A 2 13.24 -17.63 11.47
C ASN A 2 13.74 -16.32 10.82
N LEU A 3 14.68 -16.42 9.89
CA LEU A 3 15.30 -15.25 9.25
C LEU A 3 14.30 -14.37 8.48
N LYS A 4 13.18 -14.94 8.05
CA LYS A 4 12.15 -14.21 7.31
C LYS A 4 11.30 -13.29 8.19
N PHE A 5 11.33 -13.47 9.51
CA PHE A 5 10.56 -12.68 10.46
C PHE A 5 11.40 -11.59 11.14
N ASP A 6 12.70 -11.57 10.89
CA ASP A 6 13.64 -10.62 11.49
C ASP A 6 13.98 -9.47 10.53
N ALA A 7 13.03 -9.08 9.67
CA ALA A 7 13.24 -7.97 8.75
C ALA A 7 13.40 -6.66 9.53
N THR A 8 14.55 -6.00 9.35
CA THR A 8 14.79 -4.67 9.89
C THR A 8 14.40 -3.64 8.84
N PRO A 9 13.38 -2.81 9.09
CA PRO A 9 12.99 -1.80 8.12
C PRO A 9 14.05 -0.71 7.98
N ASN A 10 14.08 -0.04 6.83
CA ASN A 10 14.96 1.09 6.60
C ASN A 10 14.54 2.28 7.48
N ALA A 11 15.28 2.52 8.54
CA ALA A 11 14.97 3.56 9.53
C ALA A 11 14.95 4.97 8.92
N ALA A 12 15.81 5.24 7.96
CA ALA A 12 15.86 6.54 7.29
C ALA A 12 14.61 6.79 6.47
N GLN A 13 14.12 5.77 5.75
CA GLN A 13 12.88 5.87 4.98
C GLN A 13 11.65 6.06 5.88
N LEU A 14 11.59 5.35 7.00
CA LEU A 14 10.51 5.52 7.98
C LEU A 14 10.54 6.91 8.61
N ALA A 15 11.72 7.45 8.90
CA ALA A 15 11.88 8.81 9.41
C ALA A 15 11.40 9.85 8.39
N THR A 16 11.76 9.68 7.11
CA THR A 16 11.29 10.53 6.02
C THR A 16 9.77 10.49 5.91
N ALA A 17 9.17 9.30 5.97
CA ALA A 17 7.72 9.15 5.94
C ALA A 17 7.04 9.92 7.07
N ARG A 18 7.57 9.85 8.28
CA ARG A 18 7.03 10.60 9.42
C ARG A 18 7.06 12.11 9.17
N VAL A 19 8.15 12.62 8.62
CA VAL A 19 8.28 14.05 8.27
C VAL A 19 7.23 14.44 7.24
N TRP A 20 7.08 13.65 6.18
CA TRP A 20 6.10 13.94 5.12
C TRP A 20 4.66 13.83 5.61
N ARG A 21 4.37 12.87 6.49
CA ARG A 21 3.05 12.71 7.11
C ARG A 21 2.68 13.86 8.07
N ALA A 22 3.65 14.62 8.54
CA ALA A 22 3.41 15.80 9.39
C ALA A 22 2.94 17.03 8.57
N SER A 23 2.84 16.93 7.26
CA SER A 23 2.32 18.00 6.41
C SER A 23 0.90 18.41 6.82
N PRO A 24 0.57 19.72 6.81
CA PRO A 24 -0.81 20.15 7.06
C PRO A 24 -1.80 19.69 5.99
N TYR A 25 -1.31 19.23 4.85
CA TYR A 25 -2.11 18.71 3.75
C TYR A 25 -2.28 17.18 3.80
N ALA A 26 -1.61 16.51 4.75
CA ALA A 26 -1.64 15.07 4.86
C ALA A 26 -3.06 14.56 5.15
N ARG A 27 -3.42 13.47 4.49
CA ARG A 27 -4.69 12.78 4.67
C ARG A 27 -4.46 11.27 4.76
N PRO A 28 -5.46 10.48 5.20
CA PRO A 28 -5.29 9.04 5.29
C PRO A 28 -4.89 8.41 3.95
N VAL A 29 -3.93 7.47 4.00
CA VAL A 29 -3.36 6.81 2.83
C VAL A 29 -3.60 5.30 2.93
N ALA A 30 -4.19 4.73 1.89
CA ALA A 30 -4.31 3.29 1.69
C ALA A 30 -3.34 2.85 0.58
N LEU A 31 -2.56 1.84 0.83
CA LEU A 31 -1.52 1.34 -0.08
C LEU A 31 -1.95 0.03 -0.73
N LEU A 32 -1.79 -0.09 -2.04
CA LEU A 32 -1.77 -1.38 -2.73
C LEU A 32 -0.30 -1.74 -2.95
N ALA A 33 0.24 -2.60 -2.09
CA ALA A 33 1.66 -2.87 -1.99
C ALA A 33 2.10 -3.97 -2.95
N SER A 34 3.05 -3.67 -3.81
CA SER A 34 3.68 -4.63 -4.72
C SER A 34 2.65 -5.34 -5.60
N SER A 35 1.78 -4.56 -6.23
CA SER A 35 0.70 -5.09 -7.06
C SER A 35 1.24 -5.85 -8.28
N ARG A 36 0.48 -6.87 -8.68
CA ARG A 36 0.76 -7.73 -9.83
C ARG A 36 -0.25 -7.47 -10.95
N GLU A 37 0.02 -8.08 -12.09
CA GLU A 37 -0.79 -7.94 -13.31
C GLU A 37 -2.26 -8.21 -13.02
N GLY A 38 -3.12 -7.27 -13.42
CA GLY A 38 -4.57 -7.34 -13.24
C GLY A 38 -5.08 -6.77 -11.93
N GLU A 39 -4.26 -6.66 -10.91
CA GLU A 39 -4.71 -6.18 -9.59
C GLU A 39 -5.04 -4.69 -9.59
N GLU A 40 -4.32 -3.89 -10.35
CA GLU A 40 -4.61 -2.46 -10.47
C GLU A 40 -5.98 -2.21 -11.13
N ALA A 41 -6.33 -3.04 -12.12
CA ALA A 41 -7.66 -3.00 -12.74
C ALA A 41 -8.76 -3.42 -11.76
N MET A 42 -8.51 -4.45 -10.94
CA MET A 42 -9.43 -4.86 -9.86
C MET A 42 -9.65 -3.72 -8.88
N TRP A 43 -8.55 -3.07 -8.45
CA TRP A 43 -8.62 -1.93 -7.55
C TRP A 43 -9.42 -0.77 -8.19
N LEU A 44 -9.13 -0.46 -9.45
CA LEU A 44 -9.79 0.63 -10.18
C LEU A 44 -11.31 0.43 -10.23
N ALA A 45 -11.76 -0.82 -10.42
CA ALA A 45 -13.19 -1.16 -10.45
C ALA A 45 -13.84 -1.11 -9.06
N GLN A 46 -13.08 -1.32 -8.00
CA GLN A 46 -13.59 -1.49 -6.63
C GLN A 46 -13.20 -0.38 -5.67
N ARG A 47 -12.36 0.56 -6.10
CA ARG A 47 -11.87 1.61 -5.21
C ARG A 47 -13.00 2.40 -4.56
N ARG A 48 -12.77 2.82 -3.33
CA ARG A 48 -13.72 3.62 -2.55
C ARG A 48 -13.18 5.03 -2.38
N PRO A 49 -14.07 6.06 -2.40
CA PRO A 49 -13.66 7.43 -2.06
C PRO A 49 -13.27 7.53 -0.58
N GLY A 50 -12.52 8.55 -0.25
CA GLY A 50 -12.11 8.86 1.12
C GLY A 50 -10.59 8.91 1.25
N PRO A 51 -9.90 7.77 1.33
CA PRO A 51 -8.44 7.78 1.48
C PRO A 51 -7.73 8.17 0.17
N LEU A 52 -6.52 8.70 0.31
CA LEU A 52 -5.58 8.78 -0.80
C LEU A 52 -5.03 7.38 -1.05
N TRP A 53 -5.15 6.91 -2.28
CA TRP A 53 -4.61 5.61 -2.65
C TRP A 53 -3.20 5.74 -3.20
N LEU A 54 -2.31 4.88 -2.75
CA LEU A 54 -0.94 4.75 -3.23
C LEU A 54 -0.78 3.36 -3.84
N LEU A 55 -0.49 3.29 -5.13
CA LEU A 55 -0.26 2.04 -5.84
C LEU A 55 1.23 1.88 -6.12
N VAL A 56 1.80 0.76 -5.71
CA VAL A 56 3.21 0.43 -5.95
C VAL A 56 3.30 -0.89 -6.70
N PRO A 57 3.44 -0.86 -8.05
CA PRO A 57 3.61 -2.09 -8.82
C PRO A 57 4.89 -2.83 -8.44
N ARG A 58 4.82 -4.17 -8.41
CA ARG A 58 5.97 -5.02 -8.05
C ARG A 58 7.11 -4.92 -9.05
N HIS A 59 6.78 -4.77 -10.34
CA HIS A 59 7.77 -4.78 -11.41
C HIS A 59 7.91 -3.41 -12.07
N PRO A 60 9.13 -2.82 -12.08
CA PRO A 60 9.37 -1.47 -12.60
C PRO A 60 8.96 -1.28 -14.06
N GLN A 61 9.07 -2.33 -14.89
CA GLN A 61 8.67 -2.27 -16.30
C GLN A 61 7.17 -2.02 -16.48
N ARG A 62 6.38 -2.12 -15.42
CA ARG A 62 4.94 -1.85 -15.44
C ARG A 62 4.56 -0.46 -14.96
N PHE A 63 5.50 0.36 -14.50
CA PHE A 63 5.20 1.68 -13.95
C PHE A 63 4.44 2.57 -14.94
N ASP A 64 4.91 2.66 -16.17
CA ASP A 64 4.27 3.49 -17.20
C ASP A 64 2.92 2.92 -17.65
N GLU A 65 2.80 1.61 -17.75
CA GLU A 65 1.54 0.92 -18.03
C GLU A 65 0.46 1.25 -16.98
N VAL A 66 0.83 1.17 -15.71
CA VAL A 66 -0.10 1.48 -14.62
C VAL A 66 -0.44 2.96 -14.58
N ALA A 67 0.53 3.84 -14.81
CA ALA A 67 0.27 5.28 -14.93
C ALA A 67 -0.75 5.58 -16.04
N ALA A 68 -0.58 4.94 -17.21
CA ALA A 68 -1.51 5.10 -18.33
C ALA A 68 -2.91 4.55 -18.01
N LEU A 69 -2.99 3.42 -17.32
CA LEU A 69 -4.27 2.84 -16.88
C LEU A 69 -5.03 3.80 -15.97
N LEU A 70 -4.36 4.39 -14.99
CA LEU A 70 -4.96 5.31 -14.04
C LEU A 70 -5.38 6.62 -14.72
N ALA A 71 -4.52 7.21 -15.54
CA ALA A 71 -4.82 8.43 -16.28
C ALA A 71 -5.97 8.21 -17.28
N GLY A 72 -6.01 7.06 -17.94
CA GLY A 72 -7.08 6.67 -18.85
C GLY A 72 -8.46 6.55 -18.17
N ALA A 73 -8.47 6.31 -16.86
CA ALA A 73 -9.69 6.30 -16.05
C ALA A 73 -10.09 7.69 -15.54
N GLY A 74 -9.39 8.74 -15.98
CA GLY A 74 -9.68 10.12 -15.59
C GLY A 74 -9.13 10.54 -14.24
N LEU A 75 -8.22 9.78 -13.65
CA LEU A 75 -7.64 10.09 -12.36
C LEU A 75 -6.44 11.05 -12.50
N ASN A 76 -6.35 11.99 -11.57
CA ASN A 76 -5.16 12.82 -11.41
C ASN A 76 -4.09 11.99 -10.66
N VAL A 77 -3.06 11.57 -11.38
CA VAL A 77 -2.00 10.70 -10.88
C VAL A 77 -0.77 11.52 -10.50
N SER A 78 -0.31 11.39 -9.27
CA SER A 78 0.95 11.96 -8.82
C SER A 78 2.00 10.85 -8.70
N ARG A 79 3.06 10.96 -9.48
CA ARG A 79 4.13 9.95 -9.52
C ARG A 79 5.24 10.31 -8.53
N ARG A 80 5.64 9.34 -7.71
CA ARG A 80 6.74 9.50 -6.74
C ARG A 80 8.02 10.01 -7.40
N SER A 81 8.35 9.53 -8.59
CA SER A 81 9.55 9.92 -9.34
C SER A 81 9.59 11.40 -9.71
N GLN A 82 8.46 12.09 -9.66
CA GLN A 82 8.32 13.50 -10.03
C GLN A 82 8.20 14.42 -8.81
N TRP A 83 8.19 13.86 -7.60
CA TRP A 83 8.07 14.69 -6.40
C TRP A 83 9.35 15.46 -6.12
N PRO A 84 9.25 16.65 -5.50
CA PRO A 84 10.45 17.34 -5.03
C PRO A 84 11.16 16.53 -3.95
N GLU A 85 12.43 16.80 -3.77
CA GLU A 85 13.28 16.14 -2.77
C GLU A 85 12.72 16.31 -1.35
N SER A 86 12.04 17.42 -1.11
CA SER A 86 11.37 17.72 0.17
C SER A 86 10.10 16.89 0.42
N GLY A 87 9.67 16.07 -0.53
CA GLY A 87 8.48 15.25 -0.44
C GLY A 87 7.25 15.86 -1.09
N PRO A 88 6.08 15.24 -0.91
CA PRO A 88 4.85 15.68 -1.55
C PRO A 88 4.40 17.03 -1.01
N SER A 89 4.13 17.96 -1.94
CA SER A 89 3.56 19.28 -1.63
C SER A 89 2.03 19.20 -1.56
N ALA A 90 1.39 20.34 -1.34
CA ALA A 90 -0.09 20.43 -1.35
C ALA A 90 -0.69 19.83 -2.62
N ALA A 91 -0.07 20.05 -3.78
CA ALA A 91 -0.55 19.54 -5.06
C ALA A 91 -0.56 18.03 -5.12
N GLU A 92 0.49 17.36 -4.61
CA GLU A 92 0.53 15.91 -4.55
C GLU A 92 -0.50 15.35 -3.57
N TRP A 93 -0.67 15.99 -2.41
CA TRP A 93 -1.64 15.53 -1.41
C TRP A 93 -3.09 15.58 -1.87
N VAL A 94 -3.43 16.46 -2.83
CA VAL A 94 -4.80 16.55 -3.38
C VAL A 94 -5.00 15.69 -4.64
N ALA A 95 -4.00 14.98 -5.11
CA ALA A 95 -4.14 14.04 -6.23
C ALA A 95 -5.16 12.94 -5.91
N ASP A 96 -5.71 12.34 -6.97
CA ASP A 96 -6.65 11.22 -6.81
C ASP A 96 -5.93 9.93 -6.39
N VAL A 97 -4.72 9.75 -6.90
CA VAL A 97 -3.90 8.56 -6.63
C VAL A 97 -2.42 8.88 -6.74
N TRP A 98 -1.64 8.28 -5.85
CA TRP A 98 -0.18 8.26 -5.93
C TRP A 98 0.29 6.99 -6.61
N LEU A 99 1.25 7.10 -7.51
CA LEU A 99 1.95 5.96 -8.09
C LEU A 99 3.38 5.92 -7.53
N GLY A 100 3.68 4.87 -6.79
CA GLY A 100 5.02 4.64 -6.23
C GLY A 100 5.92 4.01 -7.27
N ASP A 101 6.43 4.80 -8.17
CA ASP A 101 7.25 4.38 -9.31
C ASP A 101 8.75 4.56 -9.04
N SER A 102 9.20 4.00 -7.93
CA SER A 102 10.60 3.99 -7.55
C SER A 102 11.01 2.61 -7.02
N LEU A 103 12.32 2.35 -7.01
CA LEU A 103 12.89 1.11 -6.51
C LEU A 103 13.52 1.31 -5.13
N GLY A 104 13.42 0.28 -4.28
CA GLY A 104 14.10 0.28 -2.99
C GLY A 104 13.49 1.18 -1.94
N GLU A 105 12.24 1.61 -2.10
CA GLU A 105 11.58 2.54 -1.19
C GLU A 105 10.35 1.95 -0.48
N MET A 106 10.24 0.63 -0.36
CA MET A 106 9.05 0.03 0.24
C MET A 106 8.84 0.45 1.70
N ALA A 107 9.89 0.63 2.49
CA ALA A 107 9.75 1.12 3.86
C ALA A 107 9.18 2.54 3.91
N LEU A 108 9.57 3.40 2.96
CA LEU A 108 8.98 4.73 2.80
C LEU A 108 7.48 4.61 2.52
N TYR A 109 7.09 3.77 1.59
CA TYR A 109 5.68 3.58 1.22
C TYR A 109 4.86 3.02 2.37
N TYR A 110 5.36 2.00 3.08
CA TYR A 110 4.68 1.49 4.28
C TYR A 110 4.59 2.56 5.37
N GLY A 111 5.62 3.38 5.53
CA GLY A 111 5.61 4.48 6.49
C GLY A 111 4.62 5.60 6.15
N LEU A 112 4.34 5.80 4.86
CA LEU A 112 3.34 6.77 4.40
C LEU A 112 1.91 6.24 4.51
N ALA A 113 1.73 4.93 4.54
CA ALA A 113 0.41 4.29 4.52
C ALA A 113 -0.13 4.06 5.93
N ASP A 114 -1.45 4.16 6.05
CA ASP A 114 -2.18 3.82 7.28
C ASP A 114 -2.68 2.37 7.25
N VAL A 115 -2.85 1.81 6.05
CA VAL A 115 -3.20 0.41 5.83
C VAL A 115 -2.64 -0.01 4.47
N ALA A 116 -2.23 -1.27 4.35
CA ALA A 116 -1.72 -1.83 3.10
C ALA A 116 -2.56 -3.02 2.64
N LEU A 117 -2.94 -3.03 1.37
CA LEU A 117 -3.47 -4.19 0.70
C LEU A 117 -2.29 -4.95 0.08
N LEU A 118 -2.22 -6.25 0.32
CA LEU A 118 -1.08 -7.08 -0.09
C LEU A 118 -1.21 -7.50 -1.56
N GLY A 119 -0.35 -6.97 -2.42
CA GLY A 119 -0.29 -7.35 -3.83
C GLY A 119 0.05 -8.83 -4.01
N GLY A 120 -0.38 -9.40 -5.13
CA GLY A 120 -0.23 -10.82 -5.42
C GLY A 120 -1.19 -11.72 -4.67
N SER A 121 -1.94 -11.20 -3.70
CA SER A 121 -2.87 -11.98 -2.88
C SER A 121 -4.31 -11.95 -3.39
N PHE A 122 -4.65 -10.98 -4.23
CA PHE A 122 -5.98 -10.86 -4.85
C PHE A 122 -6.06 -11.62 -6.16
N ALA A 123 -5.05 -11.52 -7.00
CA ALA A 123 -4.82 -12.45 -8.10
C ALA A 123 -4.16 -13.72 -7.55
N PRO A 124 -4.33 -14.89 -8.21
CA PRO A 124 -3.81 -16.16 -7.69
C PRO A 124 -2.30 -16.30 -7.87
N LEU A 125 -1.53 -15.38 -7.33
CA LEU A 125 -0.08 -15.27 -7.49
C LEU A 125 0.69 -15.51 -6.19
N GLY A 126 -0.01 -15.86 -5.10
CA GLY A 126 0.60 -16.34 -3.87
C GLY A 126 1.00 -15.29 -2.85
N GLY A 127 0.69 -14.01 -3.11
CA GLY A 127 1.02 -12.91 -2.21
C GLY A 127 2.47 -12.44 -2.32
N GLN A 128 2.70 -11.20 -1.95
CA GLN A 128 4.02 -10.62 -1.80
C GLN A 128 4.46 -10.71 -0.33
N ASN A 129 5.66 -10.21 -0.02
CA ASN A 129 6.22 -10.31 1.32
C ASN A 129 5.50 -9.37 2.31
N LEU A 130 4.65 -9.94 3.15
CA LEU A 130 3.93 -9.18 4.19
C LEU A 130 4.78 -8.89 5.43
N ILE A 131 5.92 -9.55 5.59
CA ILE A 131 6.81 -9.38 6.73
C ILE A 131 7.36 -7.96 6.77
N GLU A 132 7.68 -7.42 5.62
CA GLU A 132 8.17 -6.05 5.48
C GLU A 132 7.14 -5.02 5.97
N ALA A 133 5.87 -5.20 5.62
CA ALA A 133 4.78 -4.36 6.11
C ALA A 133 4.67 -4.41 7.64
N ALA A 134 4.68 -5.62 8.20
CA ALA A 134 4.61 -5.83 9.63
C ALA A 134 5.81 -5.20 10.35
N ALA A 135 7.01 -5.33 9.81
CA ALA A 135 8.22 -4.72 10.36
C ALA A 135 8.13 -3.18 10.37
N CYS A 136 7.42 -2.60 9.42
CA CYS A 136 7.18 -1.15 9.36
C CYS A 136 5.98 -0.70 10.21
N GLY A 137 5.31 -1.62 10.90
CA GLY A 137 4.14 -1.30 11.72
C GLY A 137 2.89 -0.98 10.92
N CYS A 138 2.82 -1.37 9.65
CA CYS A 138 1.68 -1.10 8.78
C CYS A 138 0.69 -2.28 8.83
N PRO A 139 -0.59 -2.04 9.21
CA PRO A 139 -1.62 -3.08 9.16
C PRO A 139 -1.83 -3.57 7.74
N VAL A 140 -2.07 -4.87 7.58
CA VAL A 140 -2.19 -5.52 6.28
C VAL A 140 -3.58 -6.09 6.07
N VAL A 141 -4.15 -5.84 4.89
CA VAL A 141 -5.33 -6.53 4.38
C VAL A 141 -4.86 -7.42 3.24
N MET A 142 -5.11 -8.71 3.32
CA MET A 142 -4.69 -9.66 2.29
C MET A 142 -5.89 -10.39 1.69
N GLY A 143 -5.76 -10.71 0.40
CA GLY A 143 -6.74 -11.53 -0.31
C GLY A 143 -6.56 -13.02 -0.02
N PRO A 144 -7.28 -13.89 -0.76
CA PRO A 144 -7.29 -15.33 -0.48
C PRO A 144 -5.99 -16.06 -0.86
N HIS A 145 -5.12 -15.46 -1.68
CA HIS A 145 -3.96 -16.15 -2.28
C HIS A 145 -2.65 -15.74 -1.60
N THR A 146 -2.23 -16.46 -0.56
CA THR A 146 -0.99 -16.19 0.19
C THR A 146 -0.08 -17.41 0.28
N PHE A 147 -0.17 -18.33 -0.69
CA PHE A 147 0.55 -19.61 -0.63
C PHE A 147 2.08 -19.48 -0.66
N ASN A 148 2.63 -18.36 -1.15
CA ASN A 148 4.08 -18.12 -1.08
C ASN A 148 4.56 -17.74 0.32
N PHE A 149 3.66 -17.29 1.19
CA PHE A 149 3.96 -16.80 2.54
C PHE A 149 2.94 -17.34 3.56
N SER A 150 2.48 -18.58 3.41
CA SER A 150 1.40 -19.17 4.22
C SER A 150 1.63 -19.04 5.73
N GLU A 151 2.81 -19.41 6.19
CA GLU A 151 3.16 -19.35 7.61
C GLU A 151 3.14 -17.92 8.14
N ALA A 152 3.73 -16.98 7.40
CA ALA A 152 3.76 -15.57 7.77
C ALA A 152 2.34 -14.98 7.79
N ALA A 153 1.51 -15.33 6.80
CA ALA A 153 0.13 -14.90 6.73
C ALA A 153 -0.69 -15.39 7.92
N GLU A 154 -0.58 -16.68 8.25
CA GLU A 154 -1.29 -17.27 9.39
C GLU A 154 -0.86 -16.63 10.72
N ARG A 155 0.42 -16.39 10.91
CA ARG A 155 0.95 -15.73 12.12
C ARG A 155 0.48 -14.28 12.22
N ALA A 156 0.49 -13.55 11.13
CA ALA A 156 0.05 -12.16 11.09
C ALA A 156 -1.47 -12.06 11.40
N GLU A 157 -2.25 -12.99 10.84
CA GLU A 157 -3.69 -13.10 11.12
C GLU A 157 -3.95 -13.39 12.60
N ALA A 158 -3.28 -14.40 13.14
CA ALA A 158 -3.42 -14.78 14.54
C ALA A 158 -2.99 -13.68 15.51
N GLY A 159 -1.97 -12.90 15.14
CA GLY A 159 -1.47 -11.78 15.95
C GLY A 159 -2.22 -10.47 15.76
N GLY A 160 -3.20 -10.41 14.88
CA GLY A 160 -3.98 -9.19 14.61
C GLY A 160 -3.28 -8.16 13.73
N ALA A 161 -2.15 -8.51 13.11
CA ALA A 161 -1.39 -7.63 12.21
C ALA A 161 -1.93 -7.66 10.78
N ALA A 162 -2.69 -8.68 10.42
CA ALA A 162 -3.29 -8.83 9.11
C ALA A 162 -4.72 -9.36 9.21
N VAL A 163 -5.53 -8.98 8.21
CA VAL A 163 -6.89 -9.47 8.04
C VAL A 163 -7.01 -10.04 6.64
N ARG A 164 -7.62 -11.20 6.53
CA ARG A 164 -7.91 -11.84 5.24
C ARG A 164 -9.31 -11.48 4.78
N VAL A 165 -9.44 -11.10 3.51
CA VAL A 165 -10.71 -10.79 2.87
C VAL A 165 -10.91 -11.67 1.63
N ALA A 166 -12.13 -11.72 1.12
CA ALA A 166 -12.50 -12.59 0.02
C ALA A 166 -12.07 -12.07 -1.34
N ASP A 167 -12.02 -10.74 -1.52
CA ASP A 167 -11.72 -10.12 -2.81
C ASP A 167 -11.29 -8.65 -2.66
N MET A 168 -10.96 -8.02 -3.77
CA MET A 168 -10.53 -6.62 -3.82
C MET A 168 -11.64 -5.67 -3.37
N GLY A 169 -12.90 -5.95 -3.67
CA GLY A 169 -14.03 -5.13 -3.25
C GLY A 169 -14.16 -5.05 -1.73
N GLU A 170 -14.06 -6.19 -1.07
CA GLU A 170 -14.06 -6.25 0.40
C GLU A 170 -12.84 -5.54 0.99
N ALA A 171 -11.67 -5.70 0.37
CA ALA A 171 -10.44 -5.03 0.80
C ALA A 171 -10.55 -3.51 0.71
N CYS A 172 -11.02 -2.98 -0.42
CA CYS A 172 -11.21 -1.54 -0.61
C CYS A 172 -12.25 -0.99 0.37
N GLY A 173 -13.34 -1.70 0.59
CA GLY A 173 -14.37 -1.33 1.56
C GLY A 173 -13.82 -1.27 2.99
N LEU A 174 -13.07 -2.28 3.38
CA LEU A 174 -12.44 -2.35 4.71
C LEU A 174 -11.42 -1.22 4.91
N ALA A 175 -10.57 -0.98 3.93
CA ALA A 175 -9.59 0.10 3.99
C ALA A 175 -10.28 1.46 4.15
N ALA A 176 -11.31 1.74 3.36
CA ALA A 176 -12.07 2.99 3.47
C ALA A 176 -12.74 3.14 4.84
N GLU A 177 -13.28 2.04 5.38
CA GLU A 177 -13.91 2.03 6.70
C GLU A 177 -12.91 2.29 7.82
N LEU A 178 -11.76 1.61 7.79
CA LEU A 178 -10.69 1.79 8.78
C LEU A 178 -10.15 3.22 8.79
N LEU A 179 -10.06 3.86 7.61
CA LEU A 179 -9.48 5.19 7.48
C LEU A 179 -10.47 6.32 7.74
N LYS A 180 -11.75 6.03 7.84
CA LYS A 180 -12.76 6.98 8.33
C LYS A 180 -12.58 7.30 9.81
N ASP A 181 -12.13 6.32 10.58
CA ASP A 181 -11.99 6.40 12.01
C ASP A 181 -10.51 6.41 12.38
N GLY A 182 -9.89 7.58 12.31
CA GLY A 182 -8.48 7.77 12.62
C GLY A 182 -8.09 7.33 14.03
N VAL A 183 -9.05 7.22 14.96
CA VAL A 183 -8.82 6.74 16.33
C VAL A 183 -8.57 5.22 16.34
N ARG A 184 -9.19 4.49 15.41
CA ARG A 184 -9.09 3.02 15.33
C ARG A 184 -7.69 2.53 14.95
N LEU A 185 -6.97 3.32 14.15
CA LEU A 185 -5.63 2.96 13.68
C LEU A 185 -4.53 3.36 14.67
N ALA A 186 -4.82 4.29 15.57
CA ALA A 186 -3.89 4.71 16.63
C ALA A 186 -3.92 3.76 17.83
N ALA A 187 -4.91 2.91 17.93
CA ALA A 187 -5.08 1.90 18.98
C ALA A 187 -4.49 0.56 18.57
#